data_7b66e18707e4fcf2943aea3ced39c3e9
#
_entry.id   7b66e18707e4fcf2943aea3ced39c3e9
#
_cell.length_a   1.000
_cell.length_b   1.000
_cell.length_c   1.000
_cell.angle_alpha   90.00
_cell.angle_beta   90.00
_cell.angle_gamma   90.00
#
_symmetry.space_group_name_H-M   'P 1'
#
loop_
_entity.id
_entity.type
_entity.pdbx_description
1 polymer ?
#
loop_
_entity_poly.entity_id
_entity_poly.type
_entity_poly.pdbx_seq_one_letter_code
_entity_poly.pdbx_strand_id
1 'polypeptide(L)'
;MAINLSDISFYYKKHHSQILKILEWKLASESKIFIQGASGTGKTTFLNILCGLISPQNGKVELFGTQINQLSAAQRDSFRANNIGYVFQQFNLIPYLSAVENIILASHFSKNENNSRKEKALDLLSRLDIDRKDWHLEARNLSVGQQQRVAIARALINNPKLLITDEPTSALDTKNRENFMNLLMDVVNENHITLVCVSHDSTLAKFFNAVEEFSNINKLVIER
;
A
#
# COMPACT_ATOMS: atom_id res chain seq x y z
N MET A 1 12.78 5.46 -12.31
CA MET A 1 12.95 4.84 -10.97
C MET A 1 11.75 5.22 -10.12
N ALA A 2 11.05 4.25 -9.53
CA ALA A 2 9.93 4.52 -8.64
C ALA A 2 10.43 4.76 -7.20
N ILE A 3 11.31 3.88 -6.73
CA ILE A 3 11.82 3.91 -5.35
C ILE A 3 13.34 3.84 -5.38
N ASN A 4 13.99 4.67 -4.56
CA ASN A 4 15.43 4.64 -4.33
C ASN A 4 15.70 4.94 -2.85
N LEU A 5 16.14 3.95 -2.11
CA LEU A 5 16.54 4.06 -0.70
C LEU A 5 18.06 3.94 -0.60
N SER A 6 18.69 4.81 0.20
CA SER A 6 20.11 4.72 0.49
C SER A 6 20.41 5.04 1.94
N ASP A 7 21.25 4.22 2.56
CA ASP A 7 21.81 4.37 3.92
C ASP A 7 20.75 4.54 5.01
N ILE A 8 19.59 3.89 4.84
CA ILE A 8 18.48 3.98 5.80
C ILE A 8 18.87 3.32 7.12
N SER A 9 18.71 4.07 8.21
CA SER A 9 18.70 3.50 9.55
C SER A 9 17.49 3.99 10.33
N PHE A 10 16.81 3.06 11.03
CA PHE A 10 15.64 3.39 11.82
C PHE A 10 15.57 2.58 13.13
N TYR A 11 15.19 3.28 14.22
CA TYR A 11 14.82 2.71 15.51
C TYR A 11 13.68 3.51 16.14
N TYR A 12 12.83 2.82 16.92
CA TYR A 12 11.83 3.52 17.73
C TYR A 12 12.47 4.05 19.03
N LYS A 13 12.25 5.33 19.33
CA LYS A 13 12.85 6.01 20.48
C LYS A 13 12.69 5.26 21.82
N LYS A 14 11.61 4.46 21.97
CA LYS A 14 11.33 3.69 23.20
C LYS A 14 12.17 2.42 23.35
N HIS A 15 12.73 1.88 22.27
CA HIS A 15 13.33 0.54 22.28
C HIS A 15 14.84 0.51 22.06
N HIS A 16 15.49 1.64 21.74
CA HIS A 16 16.93 1.79 21.47
C HIS A 16 17.55 0.75 20.52
N SER A 17 16.81 -0.27 20.13
CA SER A 17 17.24 -1.28 19.16
C SER A 17 16.93 -0.84 17.74
N GLN A 18 17.91 -0.97 16.87
CA GLN A 18 17.74 -0.69 15.45
C GLN A 18 16.77 -1.72 14.84
N ILE A 19 15.82 -1.25 14.04
CA ILE A 19 14.82 -2.11 13.38
C ILE A 19 15.10 -2.24 11.90
N LEU A 20 15.63 -1.16 11.26
CA LEU A 20 15.98 -1.19 9.86
C LEU A 20 17.42 -0.69 9.63
N LYS A 21 18.14 -1.43 8.78
CA LYS A 21 19.41 -1.05 8.21
C LYS A 21 19.39 -1.44 6.73
N ILE A 22 19.14 -0.47 5.84
CA ILE A 22 19.08 -0.69 4.40
C ILE A 22 20.18 0.12 3.77
N LEU A 23 21.16 -0.55 3.17
CA LEU A 23 22.29 0.11 2.52
C LEU A 23 21.83 0.76 1.20
N GLU A 24 21.23 -0.04 0.36
CA GLU A 24 20.64 0.39 -0.90
C GLU A 24 19.47 -0.51 -1.27
N TRP A 25 18.37 0.07 -1.75
CA TRP A 25 17.27 -0.67 -2.36
C TRP A 25 16.59 0.18 -3.42
N LYS A 26 16.40 -0.39 -4.61
CA LYS A 26 15.86 0.31 -5.76
C LYS A 26 14.76 -0.50 -6.43
N LEU A 27 13.71 0.21 -6.87
CA LEU A 27 12.64 -0.39 -7.65
C LEU A 27 12.33 0.47 -8.87
N ALA A 28 12.28 -0.14 -10.05
CA ALA A 28 11.90 0.56 -11.27
C ALA A 28 10.40 0.92 -11.26
N SER A 29 10.02 1.93 -12.05
CA SER A 29 8.60 2.27 -12.26
C SER A 29 7.87 1.11 -12.92
N GLU A 30 6.58 0.95 -12.57
CA GLU A 30 5.69 -0.10 -13.06
C GLU A 30 6.09 -1.54 -12.68
N SER A 31 7.14 -1.70 -11.88
CA SER A 31 7.52 -3.00 -11.32
C SER A 31 6.49 -3.48 -10.29
N LYS A 32 6.32 -4.79 -10.22
CA LYS A 32 5.48 -5.47 -9.24
C LYS A 32 6.37 -6.44 -8.46
N ILE A 33 6.61 -6.09 -7.19
CA ILE A 33 7.49 -6.88 -6.33
C ILE A 33 6.73 -7.46 -5.15
N PHE A 34 7.00 -8.74 -4.90
CA PHE A 34 6.57 -9.43 -3.69
C PHE A 34 7.74 -9.50 -2.70
N ILE A 35 7.54 -8.98 -1.51
CA ILE A 35 8.52 -9.01 -0.43
C ILE A 35 8.04 -9.97 0.64
N GLN A 36 8.76 -11.06 0.77
CA GLN A 36 8.49 -12.10 1.75
C GLN A 36 9.36 -11.93 3.00
N GLY A 37 8.83 -12.29 4.16
CA GLY A 37 9.62 -12.32 5.38
C GLY A 37 8.78 -12.67 6.61
N ALA A 38 9.45 -13.17 7.64
CA ALA A 38 8.81 -13.57 8.89
C ALA A 38 8.13 -12.39 9.61
N SER A 39 7.16 -12.68 10.49
CA SER A 39 6.54 -11.65 11.31
C SER A 39 7.57 -11.01 12.25
N GLY A 40 7.42 -9.72 12.53
CA GLY A 40 8.30 -8.98 13.44
C GLY A 40 9.65 -8.55 12.86
N THR A 41 9.96 -8.82 11.59
CA THR A 41 11.25 -8.46 10.96
C THR A 41 11.38 -6.98 10.58
N GLY A 42 10.33 -6.16 10.76
CA GLY A 42 10.34 -4.73 10.44
C GLY A 42 9.65 -4.35 9.12
N LYS A 43 8.94 -5.29 8.46
CA LYS A 43 8.26 -5.05 7.17
C LYS A 43 7.29 -3.87 7.22
N THR A 44 6.39 -3.84 8.20
CA THR A 44 5.44 -2.72 8.36
C THR A 44 6.17 -1.39 8.64
N THR A 45 7.28 -1.41 9.38
CA THR A 45 8.13 -0.22 9.59
C THR A 45 8.75 0.25 8.27
N PHE A 46 9.24 -0.67 7.45
CA PHE A 46 9.75 -0.39 6.12
C PHE A 46 8.66 0.25 5.22
N LEU A 47 7.46 -0.33 5.19
CA LEU A 47 6.34 0.24 4.43
C LEU A 47 5.93 1.62 4.94
N ASN A 48 5.94 1.85 6.25
CA ASN A 48 5.66 3.16 6.84
C ASN A 48 6.70 4.22 6.47
N ILE A 49 7.97 3.83 6.29
CA ILE A 49 9.01 4.72 5.75
C ILE A 49 8.76 4.99 4.27
N LEU A 50 8.44 3.97 3.46
CA LEU A 50 8.13 4.14 2.04
C LEU A 50 6.96 5.09 1.82
N CYS A 51 5.90 5.01 2.62
CA CYS A 51 4.78 5.94 2.45
C CYS A 51 4.96 7.27 3.20
N GLY A 52 6.13 7.51 3.81
CA GLY A 52 6.42 8.76 4.50
C GLY A 52 5.59 9.01 5.76
N LEU A 53 5.00 7.97 6.37
CA LEU A 53 4.31 8.06 7.66
C LEU A 53 5.31 8.27 8.79
N ILE A 54 6.47 7.63 8.70
CA ILE A 54 7.60 7.85 9.59
C ILE A 54 8.85 8.21 8.77
N SER A 55 9.76 8.99 9.36
CA SER A 55 11.03 9.34 8.74
C SER A 55 12.16 8.55 9.40
N PRO A 56 13.13 8.01 8.62
CA PRO A 56 14.30 7.37 9.18
C PRO A 56 15.17 8.40 9.90
N GLN A 57 16.03 7.97 10.82
CA GLN A 57 17.01 8.82 11.48
C GLN A 57 18.12 9.22 10.51
N ASN A 58 18.53 8.31 9.64
CA ASN A 58 19.54 8.56 8.62
C ASN A 58 19.10 8.01 7.26
N GLY A 59 19.75 8.51 6.21
CA GLY A 59 19.55 8.03 4.84
C GLY A 59 18.59 8.88 4.02
N LYS A 60 18.37 8.43 2.78
CA LYS A 60 17.52 9.10 1.79
C LYS A 60 16.41 8.18 1.34
N VAL A 61 15.19 8.71 1.36
CA VAL A 61 13.99 8.04 0.83
C VAL A 61 13.50 8.85 -0.36
N GLU A 62 13.75 8.34 -1.55
CA GLU A 62 13.37 9.01 -2.79
C GLU A 62 12.28 8.19 -3.50
N LEU A 63 11.16 8.84 -3.80
CA LEU A 63 10.05 8.29 -4.57
C LEU A 63 9.81 9.16 -5.80
N PHE A 64 9.84 8.56 -6.98
CA PHE A 64 9.62 9.25 -8.25
C PHE A 64 10.46 10.53 -8.41
N GLY A 65 11.74 10.50 -7.99
CA GLY A 65 12.66 11.65 -8.03
C GLY A 65 12.46 12.67 -6.91
N THR A 66 11.54 12.44 -5.96
CA THR A 66 11.29 13.32 -4.82
C THR A 66 11.83 12.72 -3.54
N GLN A 67 12.73 13.41 -2.84
CA GLN A 67 13.24 12.98 -1.54
C GLN A 67 12.22 13.30 -0.44
N ILE A 68 11.35 12.33 -0.12
CA ILE A 68 10.17 12.54 0.73
C ILE A 68 10.50 12.81 2.20
N ASN A 69 11.61 12.30 2.70
CA ASN A 69 12.02 12.53 4.09
C ASN A 69 12.60 13.93 4.36
N GLN A 70 12.80 14.75 3.31
CA GLN A 70 13.14 16.16 3.44
C GLN A 70 11.93 17.10 3.33
N LEU A 71 10.78 16.58 2.93
CA LEU A 71 9.56 17.37 2.83
C LEU A 71 9.03 17.74 4.23
N SER A 72 8.41 18.92 4.33
CA SER A 72 7.62 19.27 5.51
C SER A 72 6.46 18.30 5.69
N ALA A 73 5.85 18.23 6.88
CA ALA A 73 4.71 17.36 7.14
C ALA A 73 3.58 17.55 6.13
N ALA A 74 3.17 18.80 5.87
CA ALA A 74 2.10 19.12 4.91
C ALA A 74 2.46 18.74 3.46
N GLN A 75 3.71 18.94 3.05
CA GLN A 75 4.17 18.54 1.72
C GLN A 75 4.20 17.03 1.57
N ARG A 76 4.63 16.30 2.61
CA ARG A 76 4.67 14.84 2.64
C ARG A 76 3.25 14.24 2.61
N ASP A 77 2.31 14.83 3.35
CA ASP A 77 0.90 14.42 3.31
C ASP A 77 0.28 14.64 1.93
N SER A 78 0.55 15.80 1.31
CA SER A 78 0.13 16.08 -0.07
C SER A 78 0.79 15.12 -1.07
N PHE A 79 2.07 14.82 -0.93
CA PHE A 79 2.77 13.86 -1.80
C PHE A 79 2.14 12.48 -1.69
N ARG A 80 1.91 11.99 -0.47
CA ARG A 80 1.26 10.70 -0.21
C ARG A 80 -0.12 10.62 -0.83
N ALA A 81 -0.97 11.60 -0.57
CA ALA A 81 -2.33 11.63 -1.08
C ALA A 81 -2.42 11.58 -2.62
N ASN A 82 -1.42 12.14 -3.32
CA ASN A 82 -1.42 12.22 -4.79
C ASN A 82 -0.64 11.09 -5.48
N ASN A 83 0.24 10.38 -4.78
CA ASN A 83 1.14 9.42 -5.45
C ASN A 83 1.08 8.00 -4.87
N ILE A 84 0.54 7.81 -3.66
CA ILE A 84 0.61 6.53 -2.95
C ILE A 84 -0.79 6.04 -2.58
N GLY A 85 -1.13 4.85 -3.03
CA GLY A 85 -2.24 4.06 -2.50
C GLY A 85 -1.72 3.09 -1.44
N TYR A 86 -2.49 2.88 -0.38
CA TYR A 86 -2.13 1.93 0.67
C TYR A 86 -3.31 1.04 1.05
N VAL A 87 -3.10 -0.27 0.97
CA VAL A 87 -4.04 -1.29 1.45
C VAL A 87 -3.46 -1.92 2.71
N PHE A 88 -4.09 -1.63 3.83
CA PHE A 88 -3.67 -2.10 5.15
C PHE A 88 -4.11 -3.53 5.40
N GLN A 89 -3.41 -4.25 6.26
CA GLN A 89 -3.77 -5.59 6.73
C GLN A 89 -5.16 -5.60 7.39
N GLN A 90 -5.45 -4.64 8.26
CA GLN A 90 -6.81 -4.32 8.71
C GLN A 90 -7.31 -3.20 7.82
N PHE A 91 -8.26 -3.43 6.95
CA PHE A 91 -8.67 -2.54 5.85
C PHE A 91 -8.85 -1.07 6.25
N ASN A 92 -8.99 -0.76 7.55
CA ASN A 92 -9.14 0.58 8.10
C ASN A 92 -10.25 1.39 7.40
N LEU A 93 -11.34 0.72 7.04
CA LEU A 93 -12.55 1.38 6.59
C LEU A 93 -13.24 2.02 7.80
N ILE A 94 -13.86 3.16 7.56
CA ILE A 94 -14.71 3.81 8.57
C ILE A 94 -16.03 3.03 8.61
N PRO A 95 -16.35 2.34 9.72
CA PRO A 95 -17.39 1.31 9.72
C PRO A 95 -18.80 1.84 9.51
N TYR A 96 -19.07 3.09 9.85
CA TYR A 96 -20.37 3.75 9.70
C TYR A 96 -20.51 4.56 8.40
N LEU A 97 -19.47 4.65 7.59
CA LEU A 97 -19.55 5.20 6.23
C LEU A 97 -19.86 4.08 5.25
N SER A 98 -20.58 4.40 4.19
CA SER A 98 -20.85 3.49 3.08
C SER A 98 -19.56 3.17 2.29
N ALA A 99 -19.65 2.16 1.40
CA ALA A 99 -18.56 1.84 0.49
C ALA A 99 -18.13 3.07 -0.32
N VAL A 100 -19.09 3.77 -0.93
CA VAL A 100 -18.84 4.99 -1.73
C VAL A 100 -18.20 6.08 -0.89
N GLU A 101 -18.71 6.36 0.31
CA GLU A 101 -18.20 7.42 1.17
C GLU A 101 -16.78 7.13 1.67
N ASN A 102 -16.44 5.87 2.00
CA ASN A 102 -15.08 5.47 2.34
C ASN A 102 -14.07 5.77 1.22
N ILE A 103 -14.49 5.59 -0.05
CA ILE A 103 -13.65 5.88 -1.21
C ILE A 103 -13.53 7.38 -1.43
N ILE A 104 -14.66 8.10 -1.44
CA ILE A 104 -14.69 9.55 -1.68
C ILE A 104 -13.89 10.30 -0.62
N LEU A 105 -13.93 9.87 0.64
CA LEU A 105 -13.16 10.50 1.71
C LEU A 105 -11.68 10.61 1.38
N ALA A 106 -11.08 9.56 0.80
CA ALA A 106 -9.66 9.59 0.42
C ALA A 106 -9.37 10.63 -0.68
N SER A 107 -10.34 10.92 -1.54
CA SER A 107 -10.16 11.90 -2.61
C SER A 107 -10.10 13.35 -2.12
N HIS A 108 -10.62 13.64 -0.92
CA HIS A 108 -10.56 15.00 -0.37
C HIS A 108 -9.15 15.44 0.03
N PHE A 109 -8.23 14.51 0.22
CA PHE A 109 -6.85 14.82 0.58
C PHE A 109 -5.95 15.06 -0.65
N SER A 110 -6.44 14.78 -1.85
CA SER A 110 -5.73 15.06 -3.11
C SER A 110 -6.00 16.49 -3.58
N LYS A 111 -5.00 17.07 -4.25
CA LYS A 111 -5.13 18.39 -4.90
C LYS A 111 -6.02 18.37 -6.15
N ASN A 112 -6.35 17.20 -6.67
CA ASN A 112 -7.20 17.07 -7.85
C ASN A 112 -8.66 17.38 -7.47
N GLU A 113 -9.06 18.63 -7.64
CA GLU A 113 -10.46 19.06 -7.54
C GLU A 113 -11.21 18.58 -8.80
N ASN A 114 -11.69 17.34 -8.79
CA ASN A 114 -12.57 16.84 -9.83
C ASN A 114 -14.00 16.78 -9.31
N ASN A 115 -14.91 17.47 -9.98
CA ASN A 115 -16.37 17.38 -9.76
C ASN A 115 -16.91 15.94 -9.96
N SER A 116 -16.10 15.03 -10.50
CA SER A 116 -16.46 13.63 -10.81
C SER A 116 -16.01 12.60 -9.74
N ARG A 117 -15.68 13.03 -8.51
CA ARG A 117 -15.19 12.09 -7.46
C ARG A 117 -16.16 10.94 -7.19
N LYS A 118 -17.46 11.24 -7.18
CA LYS A 118 -18.51 10.24 -6.98
C LYS A 118 -18.56 9.26 -8.16
N GLU A 119 -18.55 9.75 -9.38
CA GLU A 119 -18.57 8.92 -10.60
C GLU A 119 -17.37 7.98 -10.63
N LYS A 120 -16.17 8.50 -10.32
CA LYS A 120 -14.97 7.70 -10.24
C LYS A 120 -15.03 6.63 -9.13
N ALA A 121 -15.59 6.97 -7.96
CA ALA A 121 -15.78 5.99 -6.89
C ALA A 121 -16.74 4.87 -7.32
N LEU A 122 -17.82 5.21 -8.03
CA LEU A 122 -18.79 4.23 -8.55
C LEU A 122 -18.17 3.36 -9.66
N ASP A 123 -17.36 3.93 -10.54
CA ASP A 123 -16.61 3.19 -11.56
C ASP A 123 -15.64 2.18 -10.91
N LEU A 124 -14.86 2.61 -9.91
CA LEU A 124 -13.97 1.72 -9.18
C LEU A 124 -14.72 0.57 -8.47
N LEU A 125 -15.87 0.85 -7.85
CA LEU A 125 -16.69 -0.20 -7.23
C LEU A 125 -17.18 -1.21 -8.26
N SER A 126 -17.61 -0.74 -9.43
CA SER A 126 -18.03 -1.60 -10.54
C SER A 126 -16.89 -2.46 -11.06
N ARG A 127 -15.72 -1.87 -11.32
CA ARG A 127 -14.50 -2.57 -11.81
C ARG A 127 -13.96 -3.58 -10.81
N LEU A 128 -14.18 -3.34 -9.52
CA LEU A 128 -13.81 -4.26 -8.44
C LEU A 128 -14.93 -5.26 -8.08
N ASP A 129 -15.93 -5.40 -8.94
CA ASP A 129 -16.98 -6.40 -8.85
C ASP A 129 -17.74 -6.34 -7.51
N ILE A 130 -18.14 -5.12 -7.11
CA ILE A 130 -19.04 -4.88 -5.99
C ILE A 130 -20.44 -4.57 -6.53
N ASP A 131 -21.43 -5.32 -6.12
CA ASP A 131 -22.81 -5.15 -6.53
C ASP A 131 -23.32 -3.75 -6.21
N ARG A 132 -24.10 -3.14 -7.13
CA ARG A 132 -24.67 -1.79 -6.96
C ARG A 132 -25.52 -1.64 -5.71
N LYS A 133 -26.23 -2.70 -5.29
CA LYS A 133 -27.03 -2.73 -4.06
C LYS A 133 -26.20 -2.50 -2.79
N ASP A 134 -24.90 -2.84 -2.84
CA ASP A 134 -23.99 -2.80 -1.69
C ASP A 134 -23.20 -1.48 -1.61
N TRP A 135 -23.24 -0.63 -2.66
CA TRP A 135 -22.45 0.60 -2.74
C TRP A 135 -22.75 1.61 -1.63
N HIS A 136 -24.00 1.63 -1.16
CA HIS A 136 -24.49 2.53 -0.12
C HIS A 136 -24.66 1.85 1.23
N LEU A 137 -24.27 0.57 1.37
CA LEU A 137 -24.21 -0.11 2.65
C LEU A 137 -23.04 0.40 3.46
N GLU A 138 -23.24 0.57 4.76
CA GLU A 138 -22.17 0.87 5.70
C GLU A 138 -21.11 -0.23 5.66
N ALA A 139 -19.82 0.17 5.75
CA ALA A 139 -18.70 -0.77 5.61
C ALA A 139 -18.76 -1.95 6.60
N ARG A 140 -19.30 -1.75 7.80
CA ARG A 140 -19.50 -2.82 8.80
C ARG A 140 -20.49 -3.90 8.36
N ASN A 141 -21.37 -3.61 7.41
CA ASN A 141 -22.38 -4.54 6.89
C ASN A 141 -21.92 -5.28 5.62
N LEU A 142 -20.73 -4.94 5.12
CA LEU A 142 -20.12 -5.62 3.97
C LEU A 142 -19.41 -6.89 4.41
N SER A 143 -19.38 -7.91 3.54
CA SER A 143 -18.52 -9.07 3.75
C SER A 143 -17.04 -8.68 3.77
N VAL A 144 -16.19 -9.53 4.36
CA VAL A 144 -14.74 -9.28 4.44
C VAL A 144 -14.14 -9.06 3.05
N GLY A 145 -14.55 -9.88 2.05
CA GLY A 145 -14.10 -9.71 0.67
C GLY A 145 -14.56 -8.39 0.03
N GLN A 146 -15.78 -7.93 0.32
CA GLN A 146 -16.28 -6.64 -0.15
C GLN A 146 -15.54 -5.48 0.53
N GLN A 147 -15.30 -5.55 1.85
CA GLN A 147 -14.51 -4.54 2.56
C GLN A 147 -13.10 -4.41 1.98
N GLN A 148 -12.49 -5.52 1.64
CA GLN A 148 -11.18 -5.55 1.01
C GLN A 148 -11.18 -4.86 -0.36
N ARG A 149 -12.16 -5.13 -1.22
CA ARG A 149 -12.33 -4.49 -2.52
C ARG A 149 -12.58 -2.98 -2.38
N VAL A 150 -13.36 -2.56 -1.39
CA VAL A 150 -13.57 -1.14 -1.06
C VAL A 150 -12.25 -0.49 -0.61
N ALA A 151 -11.41 -1.20 0.16
CA ALA A 151 -10.10 -0.69 0.57
C ALA A 151 -9.15 -0.48 -0.62
N ILE A 152 -9.20 -1.38 -1.64
CA ILE A 152 -8.47 -1.18 -2.89
C ILE A 152 -9.02 0.02 -3.65
N ALA A 153 -10.35 0.12 -3.84
CA ALA A 153 -10.97 1.25 -4.52
C ALA A 153 -10.56 2.58 -3.87
N ARG A 154 -10.55 2.63 -2.55
CA ARG A 154 -10.09 3.78 -1.77
C ARG A 154 -8.61 4.09 -2.03
N ALA A 155 -7.76 3.07 -2.12
CA ALA A 155 -6.33 3.27 -2.41
C ALA A 155 -6.10 3.79 -3.85
N LEU A 156 -6.99 3.49 -4.79
CA LEU A 156 -6.88 3.82 -6.22
C LEU A 156 -7.54 5.14 -6.61
N ILE A 157 -8.41 5.73 -5.77
CA ILE A 157 -9.25 6.88 -6.15
C ILE A 157 -8.44 8.09 -6.66
N ASN A 158 -7.22 8.28 -6.15
CA ASN A 158 -6.35 9.39 -6.51
C ASN A 158 -5.36 9.08 -7.65
N ASN A 159 -5.51 7.95 -8.39
CA ASN A 159 -4.59 7.48 -9.43
C ASN A 159 -3.14 7.41 -8.91
N PRO A 160 -2.86 6.61 -7.89
CA PRO A 160 -1.52 6.53 -7.32
C PRO A 160 -0.53 5.95 -8.35
N LYS A 161 0.73 6.41 -8.27
CA LYS A 161 1.85 5.83 -9.03
C LYS A 161 2.45 4.61 -8.32
N LEU A 162 2.26 4.52 -6.99
CA LEU A 162 2.72 3.43 -6.14
C LEU A 162 1.55 2.90 -5.32
N LEU A 163 1.32 1.60 -5.40
CA LEU A 163 0.41 0.89 -4.51
C LEU A 163 1.22 0.03 -3.55
N ILE A 164 0.97 0.20 -2.27
CA ILE A 164 1.57 -0.60 -1.20
C ILE A 164 0.48 -1.47 -0.58
N THR A 165 0.76 -2.76 -0.42
CA THR A 165 -0.15 -3.69 0.25
C THR A 165 0.59 -4.44 1.37
N ASP A 166 0.02 -4.41 2.57
CA ASP A 166 0.54 -5.11 3.74
C ASP A 166 -0.41 -6.23 4.11
N GLU A 167 0.02 -7.49 3.89
CA GLU A 167 -0.75 -8.72 4.14
C GLU A 167 -2.17 -8.69 3.54
N PRO A 168 -2.34 -8.36 2.24
CA PRO A 168 -3.65 -7.98 1.69
C PRO A 168 -4.67 -9.12 1.63
N THR A 169 -4.24 -10.37 1.81
CA THR A 169 -5.10 -11.56 1.69
C THR A 169 -5.20 -12.38 2.97
N SER A 170 -4.68 -11.87 4.08
CA SER A 170 -4.60 -12.62 5.36
C SER A 170 -5.96 -13.05 5.92
N ALA A 171 -7.04 -12.35 5.56
CA ALA A 171 -8.41 -12.63 6.01
C ALA A 171 -9.24 -13.47 5.00
N LEU A 172 -8.64 -13.93 3.89
CA LEU A 172 -9.34 -14.63 2.82
C LEU A 172 -9.01 -16.13 2.80
N ASP A 173 -10.02 -16.94 2.43
CA ASP A 173 -9.80 -18.32 2.02
C ASP A 173 -9.06 -18.40 0.67
N THR A 174 -8.56 -19.59 0.32
CA THR A 174 -7.69 -19.79 -0.85
C THR A 174 -8.34 -19.33 -2.16
N LYS A 175 -9.63 -19.64 -2.39
CA LYS A 175 -10.33 -19.29 -3.63
C LYS A 175 -10.52 -17.77 -3.75
N ASN A 176 -10.96 -17.13 -2.69
CA ASN A 176 -11.16 -15.69 -2.65
C ASN A 176 -9.83 -14.94 -2.76
N ARG A 177 -8.74 -15.50 -2.20
CA ARG A 177 -7.38 -14.99 -2.34
C ARG A 177 -6.91 -14.91 -3.79
N GLU A 178 -7.09 -16.02 -4.56
CA GLU A 178 -6.68 -16.04 -5.97
C GLU A 178 -7.48 -15.04 -6.81
N ASN A 179 -8.80 -15.03 -6.65
CA ASN A 179 -9.68 -14.07 -7.34
C ASN A 179 -9.28 -12.62 -7.04
N PHE A 180 -8.97 -12.34 -5.77
CA PHE A 180 -8.54 -11.03 -5.33
C PHE A 180 -7.20 -10.62 -5.95
N MET A 181 -6.21 -11.52 -5.94
CA MET A 181 -4.89 -11.23 -6.51
C MET A 181 -4.97 -11.01 -8.03
N ASN A 182 -5.75 -11.79 -8.76
CA ASN A 182 -5.97 -11.58 -10.18
C ASN A 182 -6.57 -10.18 -10.43
N LEU A 183 -7.64 -9.83 -9.72
CA LEU A 183 -8.28 -8.52 -9.83
C LEU A 183 -7.32 -7.37 -9.50
N LEU A 184 -6.52 -7.51 -8.43
CA LEU A 184 -5.51 -6.52 -8.05
C LEU A 184 -4.47 -6.34 -9.16
N MET A 185 -3.97 -7.45 -9.73
CA MET A 185 -2.95 -7.43 -10.78
C MET A 185 -3.49 -6.83 -12.07
N ASP A 186 -4.75 -7.11 -12.45
CA ASP A 186 -5.40 -6.53 -13.62
C ASP A 186 -5.47 -5.00 -13.48
N VAL A 187 -5.97 -4.50 -12.35
CA VAL A 187 -6.07 -3.06 -12.08
C VAL A 187 -4.69 -2.38 -12.05
N VAL A 188 -3.69 -3.02 -11.44
CA VAL A 188 -2.31 -2.50 -11.38
C VAL A 188 -1.68 -2.43 -12.76
N ASN A 189 -1.92 -3.45 -13.61
CA ASN A 189 -1.40 -3.49 -14.98
C ASN A 189 -2.05 -2.42 -15.86
N GLU A 190 -3.38 -2.33 -15.86
CA GLU A 190 -4.12 -1.36 -16.66
C GLU A 190 -3.77 0.10 -16.33
N ASN A 191 -3.42 0.39 -15.08
CA ASN A 191 -3.11 1.74 -14.64
C ASN A 191 -1.60 2.02 -14.53
N HIS A 192 -0.73 1.11 -14.99
CA HIS A 192 0.73 1.27 -14.96
C HIS A 192 1.29 1.59 -13.57
N ILE A 193 0.70 0.98 -12.52
CA ILE A 193 1.05 1.24 -11.13
C ILE A 193 2.25 0.39 -10.72
N THR A 194 3.20 0.98 -10.00
CA THR A 194 4.24 0.25 -9.28
C THR A 194 3.60 -0.42 -8.05
N LEU A 195 3.79 -1.73 -7.86
CA LEU A 195 3.23 -2.47 -6.74
C LEU A 195 4.31 -3.01 -5.82
N VAL A 196 4.22 -2.70 -4.54
CA VAL A 196 4.99 -3.33 -3.46
C VAL A 196 4.01 -4.11 -2.58
N CYS A 197 4.07 -5.43 -2.65
CA CYS A 197 3.25 -6.32 -1.84
C CYS A 197 4.12 -7.02 -0.79
N VAL A 198 3.74 -6.89 0.46
CA VAL A 198 4.43 -7.56 1.56
C VAL A 198 3.51 -8.62 2.16
N SER A 199 3.99 -9.85 2.26
CA SER A 199 3.27 -10.92 2.95
C SER A 199 4.22 -12.00 3.46
N HIS A 200 3.75 -12.81 4.40
CA HIS A 200 4.39 -14.06 4.82
C HIS A 200 3.86 -15.28 4.02
N ASP A 201 2.79 -15.11 3.26
CA ASP A 201 2.18 -16.16 2.45
C ASP A 201 2.91 -16.32 1.10
N SER A 202 3.84 -17.26 1.03
CA SER A 202 4.64 -17.54 -0.18
C SER A 202 3.80 -17.94 -1.40
N THR A 203 2.53 -18.38 -1.22
CA THR A 203 1.68 -18.75 -2.36
C THR A 203 1.33 -17.58 -3.26
N LEU A 204 1.48 -16.34 -2.74
CA LEU A 204 1.27 -15.11 -3.52
C LEU A 204 2.41 -14.83 -4.52
N ALA A 205 3.58 -15.39 -4.31
CA ALA A 205 4.76 -15.15 -5.15
C ALA A 205 4.48 -15.43 -6.65
N LYS A 206 3.61 -16.39 -6.96
CA LYS A 206 3.23 -16.77 -8.33
C LYS A 206 2.60 -15.63 -9.16
N PHE A 207 2.07 -14.59 -8.51
CA PHE A 207 1.46 -13.42 -9.17
C PHE A 207 2.48 -12.35 -9.54
N PHE A 208 3.73 -12.45 -9.09
CA PHE A 208 4.75 -11.41 -9.21
C PHE A 208 5.92 -11.85 -10.07
N ASN A 209 6.48 -10.92 -10.83
CA ASN A 209 7.68 -11.17 -11.64
C ASN A 209 8.98 -11.03 -10.83
N ALA A 210 8.92 -10.35 -9.70
CA ALA A 210 10.05 -10.15 -8.79
C ALA A 210 9.63 -10.57 -7.37
N VAL A 211 10.45 -11.42 -6.77
CA VAL A 211 10.27 -11.91 -5.40
C VAL A 211 11.54 -11.64 -4.63
N GLU A 212 11.46 -11.03 -3.48
CA GLU A 212 12.61 -10.70 -2.65
C GLU A 212 12.36 -11.04 -1.18
N GLU A 213 13.34 -11.64 -0.54
CA GLU A 213 13.31 -11.86 0.90
C GLU A 213 13.64 -10.55 1.62
N PHE A 214 12.85 -10.19 2.63
CA PHE A 214 13.05 -8.96 3.37
C PHE A 214 14.42 -8.88 4.06
N SER A 215 15.04 -10.02 4.40
CA SER A 215 16.41 -10.11 4.91
C SER A 215 17.46 -9.64 3.91
N ASN A 216 17.16 -9.69 2.62
CA ASN A 216 18.05 -9.14 1.58
C ASN A 216 17.97 -7.61 1.52
N ILE A 217 16.85 -7.02 1.94
CA ILE A 217 16.64 -5.57 2.02
C ILE A 217 17.17 -5.04 3.36
N ASN A 218 16.72 -5.64 4.46
CA ASN A 218 17.10 -5.24 5.81
C ASN A 218 18.35 -6.01 6.27
N LYS A 219 19.49 -5.34 6.31
CA LYS A 219 20.79 -5.90 6.66
C LYS A 219 21.04 -5.95 8.18
N LEU A 220 20.02 -5.87 8.99
CA LEU A 220 20.15 -6.15 10.41
C LEU A 220 20.35 -7.64 10.61
N VAL A 221 21.48 -8.00 11.20
CA VAL A 221 21.68 -9.33 11.76
C VAL A 221 20.82 -9.39 13.04
N ILE A 222 19.71 -10.10 12.97
CA ILE A 222 18.97 -10.43 14.19
C ILE A 222 19.79 -11.54 14.86
N GLU A 223 20.66 -11.15 15.79
CA GLU A 223 21.22 -12.12 16.73
C GLU A 223 20.03 -12.73 17.50
N ARG A 224 19.81 -14.02 17.25
CA ARG A 224 18.80 -14.82 17.96
C ARG A 224 19.38 -15.33 19.27
#